data_643dd3964ceda1b0e1563a8b5fbeabd7
#
_entry.id   643dd3964ceda1b0e1563a8b5fbeabd7
#
_cell.length_a   1.000
_cell.length_b   1.000
_cell.length_c   1.000
_cell.angle_alpha   90.00
_cell.angle_beta   90.00
_cell.angle_gamma   90.00
#
_symmetry.space_group_name_H-M   'P 1'
#
loop_
_entity.id
_entity.type
_entity.pdbx_description
1 polymer ?
#
loop_
_entity_poly.entity_id
_entity_poly.type
_entity_poly.pdbx_seq_one_letter_code
_entity_poly.pdbx_strand_id
1 'polypeptide(L)'
;MKLAVNLYLNSMLAALAEAVHFADGGGLDLEAFRHAIDSGQLASDLTRVKIPKLIGRDFAVQAATSDAYTSTRLIADEARAVGVATPMLDLSSELYRESLALANDREDMVAVIEAIEARTRSASEVTAVR
;
A
#
# COMPACT_ATOMS: atom_id res chain seq x y z
N MET A 1 5.66 -20.30 -6.90
CA MET A 1 6.51 -19.56 -5.94
C MET A 1 6.42 -18.04 -6.15
N LYS A 2 6.62 -17.57 -7.36
CA LYS A 2 6.60 -16.12 -7.66
C LYS A 2 5.28 -15.44 -7.23
N LEU A 3 4.15 -16.07 -7.48
CA LEU A 3 2.84 -15.49 -7.10
C LEU A 3 2.71 -15.36 -5.59
N ALA A 4 3.17 -16.35 -4.82
CA ALA A 4 3.11 -16.28 -3.36
C ALA A 4 4.00 -15.15 -2.82
N VAL A 5 5.18 -14.96 -3.40
CA VAL A 5 6.09 -13.86 -3.01
C VAL A 5 5.46 -12.51 -3.36
N ASN A 6 4.87 -12.38 -4.53
CA ASN A 6 4.22 -11.14 -4.96
C ASN A 6 2.96 -10.84 -4.15
N LEU A 7 2.22 -11.87 -3.71
CA LEU A 7 1.10 -11.67 -2.79
C LEU A 7 1.59 -10.97 -1.53
N TYR A 8 2.66 -11.50 -0.93
CA TYR A 8 3.23 -10.93 0.28
C TYR A 8 3.73 -9.50 0.04
N LEU A 9 4.47 -9.29 -1.04
CA LEU A 9 5.02 -7.97 -1.39
C LEU A 9 3.92 -6.93 -1.54
N ASN A 10 2.92 -7.21 -2.37
CA ASN A 10 1.88 -6.23 -2.68
C ASN A 10 0.99 -5.94 -1.46
N SER A 11 0.67 -6.95 -0.67
CA SER A 11 -0.12 -6.78 0.56
C SER A 11 0.67 -6.04 1.64
N MET A 12 1.95 -6.37 1.81
CA MET A 12 2.82 -5.72 2.78
C MET A 12 3.02 -4.25 2.44
N LEU A 13 3.21 -3.92 1.16
CA LEU A 13 3.40 -2.53 0.73
C LEU A 13 2.17 -1.68 1.04
N ALA A 14 0.98 -2.20 0.77
CA ALA A 14 -0.27 -1.51 1.11
C ALA A 14 -0.39 -1.32 2.62
N ALA A 15 -0.04 -2.33 3.42
CA ALA A 15 -0.03 -2.24 4.88
C ALA A 15 0.99 -1.22 5.38
N LEU A 16 2.16 -1.15 4.75
CA LEU A 16 3.19 -0.16 5.10
C LEU A 16 2.68 1.26 4.83
N ALA A 17 2.05 1.48 3.68
CA ALA A 17 1.45 2.78 3.35
C ALA A 17 0.39 3.18 4.38
N GLU A 18 -0.45 2.23 4.81
CA GLU A 18 -1.45 2.48 5.84
C GLU A 18 -0.80 2.84 7.17
N ALA A 19 0.29 2.17 7.56
CA ALA A 19 1.00 2.46 8.79
C ALA A 19 1.60 3.87 8.78
N VAL A 20 2.18 4.29 7.64
CA VAL A 20 2.70 5.66 7.49
C VAL A 20 1.55 6.67 7.60
N HIS A 21 0.43 6.41 6.94
CA HIS A 21 -0.74 7.28 7.01
C HIS A 21 -1.28 7.38 8.45
N PHE A 22 -1.35 6.26 9.16
CA PHE A 22 -1.79 6.22 10.55
C PHE A 22 -0.85 7.05 11.44
N ALA A 23 0.46 6.88 11.28
CA ALA A 23 1.45 7.62 12.05
C ALA A 23 1.34 9.13 11.80
N ASP A 24 1.21 9.52 10.53
CA ASP A 24 1.08 10.92 10.13
C ASP A 24 -0.22 11.53 10.68
N GLY A 25 -1.33 10.82 10.54
CA GLY A 25 -2.63 11.27 11.04
C GLY A 25 -2.67 11.38 12.56
N GLY A 26 -1.87 10.61 13.27
CA GLY A 26 -1.72 10.69 14.72
C GLY A 26 -0.71 11.74 15.19
N GLY A 27 -0.11 12.49 14.27
CA GLY A 27 0.87 13.54 14.62
C GLY A 27 2.24 13.02 15.00
N LEU A 28 2.56 11.76 14.68
CA LEU A 28 3.88 11.20 14.99
C LEU A 28 4.96 11.74 14.04
N ASP A 29 6.18 11.82 14.54
CA ASP A 29 7.34 12.15 13.71
C ASP A 29 7.63 10.98 12.77
N LEU A 30 7.48 11.21 11.46
CA LEU A 30 7.67 10.16 10.46
C LEU A 30 9.11 9.68 10.37
N GLU A 31 10.09 10.52 10.64
CA GLU A 31 11.49 10.08 10.70
C GLU A 31 11.73 9.17 11.90
N ALA A 32 11.07 9.44 13.03
CA ALA A 32 11.11 8.54 14.19
C ALA A 32 10.44 7.20 13.87
N PHE A 33 9.32 7.22 13.13
CA PHE A 33 8.67 6.01 12.65
C PHE A 33 9.62 5.19 11.76
N ARG A 34 10.26 5.85 10.79
CA ARG A 34 11.23 5.22 9.90
C ARG A 34 12.36 4.56 10.70
N HIS A 35 12.91 5.27 11.66
CA HIS A 35 13.99 4.76 12.51
C HIS A 35 13.54 3.54 13.31
N ALA A 36 12.34 3.59 13.87
CA ALA A 36 11.79 2.48 14.63
C ALA A 36 11.64 1.20 13.78
N ILE A 37 11.20 1.33 12.54
CA ILE A 37 11.11 0.18 11.64
C ILE A 37 12.51 -0.32 11.23
N ASP A 38 13.38 0.60 10.78
CA ASP A 38 14.66 0.23 10.18
C ASP A 38 15.69 -0.29 11.20
N SER A 39 15.51 0.02 12.48
CA SER A 39 16.40 -0.49 13.55
C SER A 39 15.84 -1.76 14.22
N GLY A 40 14.69 -2.25 13.80
CA GLY A 40 14.02 -3.39 14.42
C GLY A 40 13.88 -4.61 13.52
N GLN A 41 13.10 -5.58 13.99
CA GLN A 41 12.88 -6.87 13.33
C GLN A 41 12.12 -6.74 12.01
N LEU A 42 11.40 -5.64 11.80
CA LEU A 42 10.59 -5.43 10.60
C LEU A 42 11.38 -4.80 9.45
N ALA A 43 12.66 -4.48 9.68
CA ALA A 43 13.52 -3.90 8.66
C ALA A 43 13.74 -4.88 7.51
N SER A 44 13.74 -4.35 6.29
CA SER A 44 14.04 -5.11 5.08
C SER A 44 14.58 -4.16 4.02
N ASP A 45 15.11 -4.71 2.93
CA ASP A 45 15.51 -3.89 1.79
C ASP A 45 14.32 -3.12 1.25
N LEU A 46 13.13 -3.72 1.27
CA LEU A 46 11.91 -3.06 0.81
C LEU A 46 11.56 -1.86 1.70
N THR A 47 11.58 -2.01 3.02
CA THR A 47 11.26 -0.89 3.93
C THR A 47 12.25 0.25 3.80
N ARG A 48 13.54 -0.07 3.62
CA ARG A 48 14.59 0.94 3.47
C ARG A 48 14.41 1.78 2.22
N VAL A 49 13.84 1.20 1.16
CA VAL A 49 13.57 1.92 -0.09
C VAL A 49 12.21 2.63 -0.04
N LYS A 50 11.17 1.95 0.43
CA LYS A 50 9.79 2.44 0.29
C LYS A 50 9.36 3.43 1.37
N ILE A 51 9.87 3.32 2.62
CA ILE A 51 9.51 4.29 3.67
C ILE A 51 9.95 5.70 3.31
N PRO A 52 11.19 5.94 2.86
CA PRO A 52 11.58 7.30 2.42
C PRO A 52 10.69 7.83 1.29
N LYS A 53 10.28 6.98 0.35
CA LYS A 53 9.39 7.38 -0.73
C LYS A 53 8.01 7.79 -0.20
N LEU A 54 7.48 7.05 0.76
CA LEU A 54 6.20 7.35 1.39
C LEU A 54 6.26 8.68 2.16
N ILE A 55 7.28 8.86 2.99
CA ILE A 55 7.45 10.07 3.80
C ILE A 55 7.65 11.29 2.92
N GLY A 56 8.53 11.18 1.92
CA GLY A 56 8.85 12.28 1.01
C GLY A 56 7.85 12.47 -0.12
N ARG A 57 6.82 11.62 -0.19
CA ARG A 57 5.84 11.61 -1.28
C ARG A 57 6.55 11.56 -2.64
N ASP A 58 7.58 10.74 -2.73
CA ASP A 58 8.33 10.49 -3.96
C ASP A 58 7.69 9.32 -4.69
N PHE A 59 6.85 9.64 -5.67
CA PHE A 59 6.12 8.64 -6.45
C PHE A 59 6.81 8.28 -7.76
N ALA A 60 8.07 8.65 -7.92
CA ALA A 60 8.87 8.25 -9.07
C ALA A 60 8.91 6.72 -9.16
N VAL A 61 8.60 6.19 -10.32
CA VAL A 61 8.32 4.78 -10.49
C VAL A 61 9.56 3.90 -10.37
N GLN A 62 9.46 2.87 -9.53
CA GLN A 62 10.33 1.70 -9.51
C GLN A 62 9.50 0.46 -9.80
N ALA A 63 8.28 0.41 -9.22
CA ALA A 63 7.28 -0.63 -9.47
C ALA A 63 5.94 0.10 -9.64
N ALA A 64 5.40 0.09 -10.86
CA ALA A 64 4.22 0.88 -11.19
C ALA A 64 2.97 0.35 -10.50
N THR A 65 2.08 1.26 -10.10
CA THR A 65 0.79 0.93 -9.50
C THR A 65 -0.04 0.02 -10.41
N SER A 66 -0.02 0.26 -11.72
CA SER A 66 -0.73 -0.58 -12.69
C SER A 66 -0.21 -2.02 -12.68
N ASP A 67 1.10 -2.21 -12.55
CA ASP A 67 1.70 -3.55 -12.47
C ASP A 67 1.34 -4.24 -11.16
N ALA A 68 1.32 -3.50 -10.05
CA ALA A 68 0.90 -4.03 -8.75
C ALA A 68 -0.56 -4.49 -8.81
N TYR A 69 -1.44 -3.68 -9.38
CA TYR A 69 -2.85 -4.04 -9.55
C TYR A 69 -3.01 -5.30 -10.40
N THR A 70 -2.37 -5.34 -11.57
CA THR A 70 -2.41 -6.49 -12.48
C THR A 70 -1.93 -7.76 -11.78
N SER A 71 -0.83 -7.65 -11.03
CA SER A 71 -0.27 -8.77 -10.25
C SER A 71 -1.27 -9.28 -9.21
N THR A 72 -1.92 -8.38 -8.45
CA THR A 72 -2.89 -8.78 -7.43
C THR A 72 -4.10 -9.46 -8.06
N ARG A 73 -4.55 -9.01 -9.23
CA ARG A 73 -5.68 -9.65 -9.94
C ARG A 73 -5.32 -11.04 -10.42
N LEU A 74 -4.14 -11.20 -11.00
CA LEU A 74 -3.65 -12.51 -11.43
C LEU A 74 -3.58 -13.50 -10.26
N ILE A 75 -3.04 -13.05 -9.13
CA ILE A 75 -2.91 -13.91 -7.94
C ILE A 75 -4.30 -14.28 -7.40
N ALA A 76 -5.22 -13.32 -7.33
CA ALA A 76 -6.59 -13.59 -6.87
C ALA A 76 -7.28 -14.63 -7.76
N ASP A 77 -7.14 -14.51 -9.07
CA ASP A 77 -7.74 -15.47 -10.01
C ASP A 77 -7.16 -16.87 -9.83
N GLU A 78 -5.83 -16.98 -9.68
CA GLU A 78 -5.17 -18.26 -9.43
C GLU A 78 -5.61 -18.86 -8.08
N ALA A 79 -5.74 -18.04 -7.04
CA ALA A 79 -6.20 -18.50 -5.74
C ALA A 79 -7.63 -19.05 -5.82
N ARG A 80 -8.53 -18.35 -6.53
CA ARG A 80 -9.91 -18.82 -6.70
C ARG A 80 -9.96 -20.13 -7.49
N ALA A 81 -9.10 -20.28 -8.49
CA ALA A 81 -9.03 -21.51 -9.29
C ALA A 81 -8.66 -22.74 -8.45
N VAL A 82 -7.91 -22.56 -7.36
CA VAL A 82 -7.54 -23.67 -6.47
C VAL A 82 -8.30 -23.65 -5.14
N GLY A 83 -9.31 -22.80 -5.00
CA GLY A 83 -10.17 -22.75 -3.83
C GLY A 83 -9.56 -22.14 -2.59
N VAL A 84 -8.59 -21.22 -2.73
CA VAL A 84 -7.89 -20.58 -1.60
C VAL A 84 -8.39 -19.16 -1.42
N ALA A 85 -8.74 -18.80 -0.18
CA ALA A 85 -9.11 -17.43 0.18
C ALA A 85 -7.86 -16.55 0.36
N THR A 86 -7.95 -15.31 -0.11
CA THR A 86 -6.86 -14.34 0.03
C THR A 86 -7.40 -12.97 0.46
N PRO A 87 -7.96 -12.86 1.70
CA PRO A 87 -8.64 -11.62 2.12
C PRO A 87 -7.72 -10.40 2.16
N MET A 88 -6.47 -10.55 2.60
CA MET A 88 -5.54 -9.42 2.64
C MET A 88 -5.16 -8.97 1.22
N LEU A 89 -4.96 -9.91 0.31
CA LEU A 89 -4.67 -9.60 -1.09
C LEU A 89 -5.87 -8.91 -1.75
N ASP A 90 -7.09 -9.40 -1.49
CA ASP A 90 -8.30 -8.86 -2.08
C ASP A 90 -8.49 -7.40 -1.68
N LEU A 91 -8.28 -7.06 -0.41
CA LEU A 91 -8.34 -5.69 0.07
C LEU A 91 -7.23 -4.83 -0.54
N SER A 92 -6.02 -5.35 -0.59
CA SER A 92 -4.89 -4.64 -1.20
C SER A 92 -5.13 -4.36 -2.68
N SER A 93 -5.68 -5.35 -3.40
CA SER A 93 -6.05 -5.19 -4.82
C SER A 93 -7.05 -4.04 -5.00
N GLU A 94 -8.04 -3.95 -4.11
CA GLU A 94 -9.03 -2.89 -4.15
C GLU A 94 -8.40 -1.51 -3.93
N LEU A 95 -7.44 -1.41 -3.01
CA LEU A 95 -6.72 -0.16 -2.77
C LEU A 95 -5.88 0.25 -3.99
N TYR A 96 -5.21 -0.70 -4.64
CA TYR A 96 -4.49 -0.38 -5.89
C TYR A 96 -5.45 0.05 -6.99
N ARG A 97 -6.62 -0.56 -7.10
CA ARG A 97 -7.65 -0.13 -8.05
C ARG A 97 -8.09 1.30 -7.79
N GLU A 98 -8.32 1.65 -6.52
CA GLU A 98 -8.68 3.03 -6.14
C GLU A 98 -7.56 4.00 -6.48
N SER A 99 -6.30 3.58 -6.30
CA SER A 99 -5.16 4.40 -6.67
C SER A 99 -5.10 4.64 -8.18
N LEU A 100 -5.43 3.64 -9.01
CA LEU A 100 -5.55 3.82 -10.46
C LEU A 100 -6.62 4.85 -10.81
N ALA A 101 -7.75 4.83 -10.10
CA ALA A 101 -8.83 5.79 -10.31
C ALA A 101 -8.41 7.22 -9.97
N LEU A 102 -7.35 7.40 -9.19
CA LEU A 102 -6.74 8.69 -8.89
C LEU A 102 -5.64 9.08 -9.90
N ALA A 103 -5.57 8.40 -11.03
CA ALA A 103 -4.60 8.62 -12.11
C ALA A 103 -3.15 8.29 -11.72
N ASN A 104 -2.96 7.32 -10.83
CA ASN A 104 -1.63 6.89 -10.37
C ASN A 104 -1.08 5.67 -11.11
N ASP A 105 -1.63 5.36 -12.29
CA ASP A 105 -1.27 4.14 -13.03
C ASP A 105 0.24 4.05 -13.32
N ARG A 106 0.89 5.16 -13.62
CA ARG A 106 2.33 5.24 -13.92
C ARG A 106 3.20 5.64 -12.74
N GLU A 107 2.58 5.92 -11.58
CA GLU A 107 3.29 6.25 -10.37
C GLU A 107 3.75 4.98 -9.66
N ASP A 108 4.77 5.11 -8.81
CA ASP A 108 5.21 3.98 -7.98
C ASP A 108 4.06 3.47 -7.13
N MET A 109 4.09 2.19 -6.81
CA MET A 109 3.04 1.54 -6.02
C MET A 109 2.84 2.19 -4.64
N VAL A 110 3.82 2.94 -4.11
CA VAL A 110 3.65 3.69 -2.87
C VAL A 110 2.57 4.76 -2.98
N ALA A 111 2.18 5.17 -4.20
CA ALA A 111 1.08 6.10 -4.41
C ALA A 111 -0.27 5.54 -3.92
N VAL A 112 -0.35 4.26 -3.59
CA VAL A 112 -1.53 3.66 -2.94
C VAL A 112 -1.90 4.38 -1.64
N ILE A 113 -0.96 5.08 -1.00
CA ILE A 113 -1.26 5.88 0.18
C ILE A 113 -2.34 6.93 -0.11
N GLU A 114 -2.38 7.46 -1.33
CA GLU A 114 -3.41 8.44 -1.72
C GLU A 114 -4.82 7.85 -1.71
N ALA A 115 -4.96 6.57 -2.05
CA ALA A 115 -6.25 5.88 -1.95
C ALA A 115 -6.68 5.75 -0.48
N ILE A 116 -5.75 5.47 0.41
CA ILE A 116 -6.03 5.38 1.86
C ILE A 116 -6.38 6.76 2.41
N GLU A 117 -5.64 7.79 2.02
CA GLU A 117 -5.94 9.18 2.38
C GLU A 117 -7.33 9.59 1.91
N ALA A 118 -7.71 9.19 0.69
CA ALA A 118 -9.04 9.48 0.15
C ALA A 118 -10.15 8.84 0.99
N ARG A 119 -9.94 7.62 1.47
CA ARG A 119 -10.89 6.96 2.39
C ARG A 119 -11.02 7.70 3.70
N THR A 120 -9.92 8.24 4.22
CA THR A 120 -9.93 9.04 5.45
C THR A 120 -10.75 10.33 5.25
N ARG A 121 -10.56 11.03 4.13
CA ARG A 121 -11.33 12.23 3.81
C ARG A 121 -12.82 11.92 3.68
N SER A 122 -13.18 10.85 3.00
CA SER A 122 -14.58 10.43 2.85
C SER A 122 -15.23 10.11 4.20
N ALA A 123 -14.52 9.42 5.08
CA ALA A 123 -15.01 9.11 6.43
C ALA A 123 -15.21 10.39 7.24
N SER A 124 -14.29 11.37 7.14
CA SER A 124 -14.38 12.67 7.82
C SER A 124 -15.58 13.48 7.31
N GLU A 125 -15.83 13.48 6.00
CA GLU A 125 -16.97 14.17 5.38
C GLU A 125 -18.29 13.57 5.87
N VAL A 126 -18.41 12.25 5.95
CA VAL A 126 -19.60 11.58 6.47
C VAL A 126 -19.82 11.95 7.93
N THR A 127 -18.78 11.99 8.74
CA THR A 127 -18.86 12.37 10.16
C THR A 127 -19.28 13.83 10.31
N ALA A 128 -18.78 14.73 9.46
CA ALA A 128 -19.11 16.15 9.51
C ALA A 128 -20.58 16.45 9.17
N VAL A 129 -21.21 15.61 8.35
CA VAL A 129 -22.62 15.76 7.94
C VAL A 129 -23.57 15.29 9.06
N ARG A 130 -23.12 14.43 9.97
CA ARG A 130 -23.91 13.96 11.10
C ARG A 130 -23.91 14.97 12.23
#